data_948ab9117779d58dc7c7569f894d4c65
#
_entry.id   948ab9117779d58dc7c7569f894d4c65
#
_cell.length_a   1.000
_cell.length_b   1.000
_cell.length_c   1.000
_cell.angle_alpha   90.00
_cell.angle_beta   90.00
_cell.angle_gamma   90.00
#
_symmetry.space_group_name_H-M   'P 1'
#
loop_
_entity.id
_entity.type
_entity.pdbx_description
1 polymer ?
#
loop_
_entity_poly.entity_id
_entity_poly.type
_entity_poly.pdbx_seq_one_letter_code
_entity_poly.pdbx_strand_id
1 'polypeptide(L)'
;MGNNELWLTTEYPQIVFENTEVGRLKKKIWDMSDGEIDAVLKKYDIPSLPEVGLADTYIQNTVRHKVIANRKKNDVVILPVGCTENHGMHTVSGLDTFMCSQIIEGVRRYTAKQGRAVNIAYNPLPYGAHPYHHMGMPGTIIIPQHVAVEYLVSVMAGLWNDGFRKQIYINNHGQLWVLEAAVHEFFYRYQVPAIIQVMDWHRAVREFFYPGVKGQVNTPFVHADESETSVGMLLFPEGMVDLSAAQEAYVKNYLPVGRFDNSTDSFHRPQRWSESEGHFPITLKGTPEGVVGAPASSTAAKAKRPIAAILEYLTLCVDQILDKFPAGTVPPAEEVTQRTAAELAPYLQEPQSPGWRSIYALPKTGL
;
A
#
# COMPACT_ATOMS: atom_id res chain seq x y z
N MET A 1 20.90 -20.52 -20.46
CA MET A 1 20.81 -19.10 -20.11
C MET A 1 21.43 -18.93 -18.73
N GLY A 2 22.49 -18.14 -18.62
CA GLY A 2 23.22 -18.02 -17.35
C GLY A 2 22.37 -17.27 -16.31
N ASN A 3 22.52 -17.62 -15.02
CA ASN A 3 21.84 -16.98 -13.89
C ASN A 3 21.98 -15.42 -13.88
N ASN A 4 22.97 -14.87 -14.59
CA ASN A 4 23.22 -13.42 -14.67
C ASN A 4 22.20 -12.63 -15.52
N GLU A 5 21.40 -13.29 -16.38
CA GLU A 5 20.39 -12.59 -17.19
C GLU A 5 19.08 -12.34 -16.42
N LEU A 6 18.82 -13.13 -15.36
CA LEU A 6 17.59 -13.03 -14.57
C LEU A 6 17.67 -12.03 -13.40
N TRP A 7 18.90 -11.72 -12.96
CA TRP A 7 19.13 -10.94 -11.76
C TRP A 7 20.13 -9.80 -11.96
N LEU A 8 19.80 -8.63 -11.43
CA LEU A 8 20.68 -7.47 -11.31
C LEU A 8 21.27 -7.48 -9.90
N THR A 9 22.58 -7.63 -9.81
CA THR A 9 23.30 -7.70 -8.54
C THR A 9 23.69 -6.32 -8.01
N THR A 10 23.99 -6.25 -6.72
CA THR A 10 24.59 -5.10 -6.05
C THR A 10 25.90 -5.51 -5.38
N GLU A 11 26.57 -4.55 -4.76
CA GLU A 11 27.74 -4.80 -3.89
C GLU A 11 27.41 -5.61 -2.63
N TYR A 12 26.12 -5.75 -2.32
CA TYR A 12 25.62 -6.56 -1.21
C TYR A 12 25.02 -7.86 -1.76
N PRO A 13 25.63 -9.04 -1.55
CA PRO A 13 25.16 -10.31 -2.13
C PRO A 13 23.71 -10.69 -1.80
N GLN A 14 23.19 -10.20 -0.69
CA GLN A 14 21.79 -10.44 -0.26
C GLN A 14 20.79 -9.56 -0.97
N ILE A 15 21.24 -8.49 -1.64
CA ILE A 15 20.39 -7.53 -2.35
C ILE A 15 20.51 -7.77 -3.85
N VAL A 16 19.47 -8.33 -4.43
CA VAL A 16 19.37 -8.57 -5.87
C VAL A 16 17.99 -8.12 -6.36
N PHE A 17 17.92 -7.62 -7.57
CA PHE A 17 16.68 -7.21 -8.22
C PHE A 17 16.41 -8.13 -9.40
N GLU A 18 15.16 -8.48 -9.64
CA GLU A 18 14.80 -9.18 -10.87
C GLU A 18 15.07 -8.30 -12.10
N ASN A 19 15.52 -8.88 -13.20
CA ASN A 19 15.73 -8.14 -14.45
C ASN A 19 14.39 -7.93 -15.19
N THR A 20 13.43 -7.38 -14.50
CA THR A 20 12.14 -6.89 -15.00
C THR A 20 12.17 -5.37 -15.10
N GLU A 21 11.14 -4.76 -15.65
CA GLU A 21 11.02 -3.29 -15.70
C GLU A 21 11.03 -2.68 -14.30
N VAL A 22 10.25 -3.26 -13.39
CA VAL A 22 10.19 -2.84 -11.98
C VAL A 22 11.54 -3.07 -11.29
N GLY A 23 12.18 -4.21 -11.50
CA GLY A 23 13.49 -4.49 -10.89
C GLY A 23 14.59 -3.55 -11.40
N ARG A 24 14.58 -3.20 -12.68
CA ARG A 24 15.48 -2.19 -13.24
C ARG A 24 15.20 -0.79 -12.67
N LEU A 25 13.94 -0.42 -12.50
CA LEU A 25 13.56 0.84 -11.83
C LEU A 25 14.10 0.90 -10.41
N LYS A 26 13.87 -0.14 -9.61
CA LYS A 26 14.36 -0.21 -8.24
C LYS A 26 15.91 -0.20 -8.19
N LYS A 27 16.58 -0.94 -9.09
CA LYS A 27 18.04 -0.94 -9.18
C LYS A 27 18.58 0.45 -9.53
N LYS A 28 17.92 1.18 -10.44
CA LYS A 28 18.26 2.56 -10.75
C LYS A 28 18.18 3.46 -9.52
N ILE A 29 17.10 3.35 -8.74
CA ILE A 29 16.96 4.11 -7.48
C ILE A 29 18.04 3.71 -6.45
N TRP A 30 18.38 2.42 -6.41
CA TRP A 30 19.45 1.92 -5.56
C TRP A 30 20.79 2.58 -5.85
N ASP A 31 21.13 2.72 -7.13
CA ASP A 31 22.41 3.27 -7.59
C ASP A 31 22.49 4.81 -7.53
N MET A 32 21.37 5.52 -7.32
CA MET A 32 21.36 6.98 -7.26
C MET A 32 22.16 7.53 -6.08
N SER A 33 22.81 8.66 -6.29
CA SER A 33 23.37 9.49 -5.24
C SER A 33 22.25 10.13 -4.36
N ASP A 34 22.61 10.62 -3.19
CA ASP A 34 21.62 11.29 -2.31
C ASP A 34 21.01 12.53 -2.96
N GLY A 35 21.78 13.28 -3.74
CA GLY A 35 21.27 14.44 -4.50
C GLY A 35 20.26 14.05 -5.58
N GLU A 36 20.46 12.92 -6.26
CA GLU A 36 19.51 12.39 -7.25
C GLU A 36 18.23 11.90 -6.54
N ILE A 37 18.34 11.28 -5.37
CA ILE A 37 17.19 10.88 -4.54
C ILE A 37 16.39 12.11 -4.10
N ASP A 38 17.06 13.17 -3.63
CA ASP A 38 16.39 14.42 -3.27
C ASP A 38 15.65 15.04 -4.49
N ALA A 39 16.22 14.94 -5.68
CA ALA A 39 15.56 15.39 -6.92
C ALA A 39 14.31 14.54 -7.25
N VAL A 40 14.34 13.23 -6.99
CA VAL A 40 13.15 12.37 -7.12
C VAL A 40 12.07 12.82 -6.13
N LEU A 41 12.40 12.96 -4.84
CA LEU A 41 11.42 13.40 -3.82
C LEU A 41 10.81 14.76 -4.17
N LYS A 42 11.59 15.69 -4.64
CA LYS A 42 11.14 17.03 -5.07
C LYS A 42 10.10 16.97 -6.21
N LYS A 43 10.17 16.00 -7.14
CA LYS A 43 9.14 15.84 -8.19
C LYS A 43 7.75 15.60 -7.60
N TYR A 44 7.69 14.92 -6.48
CA TYR A 44 6.47 14.53 -5.78
C TYR A 44 6.07 15.50 -4.67
N ASP A 45 6.82 16.59 -4.49
CA ASP A 45 6.67 17.53 -3.38
C ASP A 45 6.68 16.82 -2.01
N ILE A 46 7.70 15.99 -1.78
CA ILE A 46 7.95 15.31 -0.50
C ILE A 46 9.14 15.97 0.20
N PRO A 47 9.02 16.32 1.49
CA PRO A 47 7.81 16.23 2.33
C PRO A 47 6.76 17.29 1.98
N SER A 48 5.52 17.05 2.35
CA SER A 48 4.41 17.98 2.15
C SER A 48 3.37 17.80 3.27
N LEU A 49 2.52 18.81 3.47
CA LEU A 49 1.40 18.68 4.39
C LEU A 49 0.31 17.77 3.82
N PRO A 50 -0.48 17.07 4.68
CA PRO A 50 -1.62 16.29 4.24
C PRO A 50 -2.67 17.13 3.51
N GLU A 51 -3.24 16.59 2.44
CA GLU A 51 -4.16 17.31 1.54
C GLU A 51 -5.64 16.90 1.70
N VAL A 52 -5.98 16.04 2.68
CA VAL A 52 -7.35 15.54 2.88
C VAL A 52 -8.39 16.64 2.97
N GLY A 53 -8.06 17.80 3.53
CA GLY A 53 -8.96 18.95 3.65
C GLY A 53 -8.97 19.89 2.43
N LEU A 54 -8.13 19.67 1.44
CA LEU A 54 -7.99 20.56 0.28
C LEU A 54 -8.91 20.14 -0.85
N ALA A 55 -9.59 21.11 -1.47
CA ALA A 55 -10.43 20.86 -2.64
C ALA A 55 -9.64 20.23 -3.79
N ASP A 56 -10.30 19.38 -4.57
CA ASP A 56 -9.80 18.73 -5.78
C ASP A 56 -8.61 17.74 -5.53
N THR A 57 -8.47 17.24 -4.29
CA THR A 57 -7.43 16.25 -3.94
C THR A 57 -7.97 14.82 -3.95
N TYR A 58 -9.03 14.57 -3.22
CA TYR A 58 -9.72 13.27 -3.11
C TYR A 58 -11.04 13.31 -3.88
N ILE A 59 -11.56 12.17 -4.29
CA ILE A 59 -12.85 12.09 -5.00
C ILE A 59 -13.96 12.80 -4.19
N GLN A 60 -13.99 12.61 -2.87
CA GLN A 60 -15.06 13.18 -2.03
C GLN A 60 -14.92 14.69 -1.74
N ASN A 61 -13.77 15.29 -1.94
CA ASN A 61 -13.57 16.75 -1.83
C ASN A 61 -13.42 17.43 -3.19
N THR A 62 -13.70 16.68 -4.28
CA THR A 62 -13.72 17.15 -5.67
C THR A 62 -15.16 17.19 -6.16
N VAL A 63 -15.60 18.32 -6.74
CA VAL A 63 -16.95 18.43 -7.28
C VAL A 63 -17.18 17.43 -8.41
N ARG A 64 -18.39 16.83 -8.47
CA ARG A 64 -18.69 15.64 -9.28
C ARG A 64 -18.30 15.76 -10.76
N HIS A 65 -18.57 16.88 -11.42
CA HIS A 65 -18.22 17.04 -12.83
C HIS A 65 -16.71 17.00 -13.09
N LYS A 66 -15.89 17.46 -12.14
CA LYS A 66 -14.42 17.38 -12.21
C LYS A 66 -13.95 15.94 -12.01
N VAL A 67 -14.56 15.18 -11.10
CA VAL A 67 -14.26 13.74 -10.92
C VAL A 67 -14.48 13.00 -12.25
N ILE A 68 -15.62 13.23 -12.91
CA ILE A 68 -15.93 12.63 -14.22
C ILE A 68 -14.89 13.06 -15.28
N ALA A 69 -14.55 14.35 -15.33
CA ALA A 69 -13.56 14.85 -16.28
C ALA A 69 -12.15 14.28 -16.05
N ASN A 70 -11.73 14.14 -14.79
CA ASN A 70 -10.44 13.54 -14.43
C ASN A 70 -10.42 12.04 -14.79
N ARG A 71 -11.49 11.30 -14.48
CA ARG A 71 -11.62 9.88 -14.78
C ARG A 71 -11.54 9.58 -16.29
N LYS A 72 -12.04 10.47 -17.14
CA LYS A 72 -11.90 10.35 -18.61
C LYS A 72 -10.47 10.47 -19.11
N LYS A 73 -9.56 11.07 -18.34
CA LYS A 73 -8.14 11.19 -18.66
C LYS A 73 -7.32 10.07 -18.00
N ASN A 74 -7.67 9.74 -16.77
CA ASN A 74 -7.03 8.71 -15.97
C ASN A 74 -8.08 8.08 -15.05
N ASP A 75 -8.50 6.86 -15.34
CA ASP A 75 -9.49 6.13 -14.56
C ASP A 75 -8.88 5.16 -13.54
N VAL A 76 -7.57 5.27 -13.31
CA VAL A 76 -6.92 4.62 -12.18
C VAL A 76 -7.23 5.41 -10.91
N VAL A 77 -7.60 4.70 -9.86
CA VAL A 77 -7.83 5.26 -8.53
C VAL A 77 -6.96 4.54 -7.51
N ILE A 78 -6.33 5.31 -6.62
CA ILE A 78 -5.55 4.77 -5.51
C ILE A 78 -6.29 5.05 -4.21
N LEU A 79 -6.30 4.10 -3.29
CA LEU A 79 -6.91 4.21 -1.98
C LEU A 79 -5.87 3.88 -0.88
N PRO A 80 -5.64 4.80 0.08
CA PRO A 80 -4.76 4.55 1.21
C PRO A 80 -5.50 3.75 2.27
N VAL A 81 -4.94 2.61 2.65
CA VAL A 81 -5.44 1.74 3.71
C VAL A 81 -4.45 1.77 4.87
N GLY A 82 -4.93 2.16 6.02
CA GLY A 82 -4.15 2.19 7.24
C GLY A 82 -4.91 1.56 8.39
N CYS A 83 -4.55 1.95 9.59
CA CYS A 83 -5.25 1.59 10.81
C CYS A 83 -5.01 2.62 11.91
N THR A 84 -5.66 2.45 13.03
CA THR A 84 -5.33 3.10 14.29
C THR A 84 -4.71 2.06 15.20
N GLU A 85 -3.42 2.16 15.41
CA GLU A 85 -2.60 1.19 16.14
C GLU A 85 -1.62 1.89 17.07
N ASN A 86 -1.31 1.28 18.19
CA ASN A 86 -0.25 1.75 19.06
C ASN A 86 1.12 1.59 18.36
N HIS A 87 1.80 2.68 18.15
CA HIS A 87 3.16 2.75 17.58
C HIS A 87 4.16 3.34 18.60
N GLY A 88 4.11 2.84 19.83
CA GLY A 88 4.95 3.30 20.92
C GLY A 88 4.55 4.68 21.45
N MET A 89 5.39 5.22 22.35
CA MET A 89 5.16 6.53 22.96
C MET A 89 5.71 7.68 22.11
N HIS A 90 6.48 7.37 21.06
CA HIS A 90 7.27 8.34 20.30
C HIS A 90 6.62 8.77 18.98
N THR A 91 5.49 8.17 18.60
CA THR A 91 4.78 8.54 17.37
C THR A 91 3.26 8.40 17.52
N VAL A 92 2.53 8.67 16.44
CA VAL A 92 1.06 8.77 16.46
C VAL A 92 0.41 7.43 16.13
N SER A 93 -0.76 7.16 16.72
CA SER A 93 -1.53 5.93 16.45
C SER A 93 -2.05 5.83 15.01
N GLY A 94 -2.10 6.94 14.27
CA GLY A 94 -2.49 6.99 12.86
C GLY A 94 -1.32 6.85 11.89
N LEU A 95 -0.14 6.41 12.33
CA LEU A 95 1.08 6.35 11.53
C LEU A 95 0.84 5.69 10.16
N ASP A 96 0.27 4.50 10.12
CA ASP A 96 0.00 3.76 8.88
C ASP A 96 -0.89 4.53 7.91
N THR A 97 -1.94 5.14 8.46
CA THR A 97 -2.91 5.93 7.68
C THR A 97 -2.26 7.16 7.06
N PHE A 98 -1.51 7.91 7.84
CA PHE A 98 -0.84 9.12 7.36
C PHE A 98 0.29 8.81 6.38
N MET A 99 1.04 7.73 6.62
CA MET A 99 2.13 7.30 5.75
C MET A 99 1.62 6.96 4.35
N CYS A 100 0.62 6.09 4.24
CA CYS A 100 0.01 5.74 2.95
C CYS A 100 -0.58 6.98 2.26
N SER A 101 -1.23 7.88 3.01
CA SER A 101 -1.82 9.10 2.45
C SER A 101 -0.77 10.01 1.83
N GLN A 102 0.32 10.28 2.52
CA GLN A 102 1.40 11.13 2.04
C GLN A 102 2.07 10.59 0.77
N ILE A 103 2.25 9.28 0.70
CA ILE A 103 2.82 8.62 -0.48
C ILE A 103 1.91 8.84 -1.70
N ILE A 104 0.62 8.54 -1.58
CA ILE A 104 -0.28 8.64 -2.74
C ILE A 104 -0.61 10.08 -3.13
N GLU A 105 -0.67 11.01 -2.17
CA GLU A 105 -0.79 12.43 -2.46
C GLU A 105 0.41 12.93 -3.26
N GLY A 106 1.62 12.45 -2.95
CA GLY A 106 2.82 12.71 -3.75
C GLY A 106 2.67 12.24 -5.20
N VAL A 107 2.21 11.01 -5.41
CA VAL A 107 1.97 10.45 -6.76
C VAL A 107 0.91 11.29 -7.51
N ARG A 108 -0.16 11.70 -6.83
CA ARG A 108 -1.18 12.56 -7.42
C ARG A 108 -0.63 13.93 -7.84
N ARG A 109 0.14 14.60 -6.97
CA ARG A 109 0.78 15.89 -7.30
C ARG A 109 1.65 15.78 -8.54
N TYR A 110 2.49 14.75 -8.60
CA TYR A 110 3.36 14.52 -9.73
C TYR A 110 2.58 14.27 -11.03
N THR A 111 1.61 13.36 -11.02
CA THR A 111 0.80 13.04 -12.20
C THR A 111 -0.12 14.21 -12.62
N ALA A 112 -0.54 15.05 -11.66
CA ALA A 112 -1.29 16.28 -11.95
C ALA A 112 -0.45 17.30 -12.73
N LYS A 113 0.83 17.48 -12.38
CA LYS A 113 1.76 18.33 -13.15
C LYS A 113 1.95 17.86 -14.58
N GLN A 114 1.70 16.58 -14.86
CA GLN A 114 1.72 16.00 -16.20
C GLN A 114 0.37 16.04 -16.92
N GLY A 115 -0.65 16.66 -16.34
CA GLY A 115 -1.99 16.77 -16.92
C GLY A 115 -2.84 15.50 -16.88
N ARG A 116 -2.39 14.46 -16.15
CA ARG A 116 -3.02 13.15 -16.03
C ARG A 116 -3.15 12.67 -14.58
N ALA A 117 -3.58 13.54 -13.69
CA ALA A 117 -3.68 13.26 -12.26
C ALA A 117 -4.34 11.89 -12.01
N VAL A 118 -3.67 11.03 -11.25
CA VAL A 118 -4.31 9.84 -10.69
C VAL A 118 -5.36 10.28 -9.67
N ASN A 119 -6.47 9.55 -9.57
CA ASN A 119 -7.51 9.86 -8.61
C ASN A 119 -7.18 9.20 -7.27
N ILE A 120 -7.49 9.86 -6.18
CA ILE A 120 -7.46 9.30 -4.84
C ILE A 120 -8.89 9.12 -4.37
N ALA A 121 -9.26 7.89 -4.04
CA ALA A 121 -10.58 7.58 -3.58
C ALA A 121 -10.69 7.72 -2.08
N TYR A 122 -11.72 8.40 -1.62
CA TYR A 122 -12.14 8.49 -0.24
C TYR A 122 -11.04 8.98 0.73
N ASN A 123 -11.45 9.31 1.91
CA ASN A 123 -10.50 9.53 2.99
C ASN A 123 -9.73 8.24 3.29
N PRO A 124 -8.49 8.34 3.78
CA PRO A 124 -7.75 7.20 4.27
C PRO A 124 -8.62 6.34 5.18
N LEU A 125 -8.54 5.02 5.04
CA LEU A 125 -9.19 4.10 5.97
C LEU A 125 -8.41 4.07 7.29
N PRO A 126 -8.92 4.68 8.38
CA PRO A 126 -8.17 4.85 9.63
C PRO A 126 -8.34 3.69 10.59
N TYR A 127 -9.17 2.70 10.26
CA TYR A 127 -9.43 1.53 11.10
C TYR A 127 -9.30 0.26 10.28
N GLY A 128 -8.60 -0.73 10.83
CA GLY A 128 -8.30 -1.99 10.15
C GLY A 128 -8.46 -3.22 11.04
N ALA A 129 -8.24 -4.37 10.45
CA ALA A 129 -8.04 -5.61 11.18
C ALA A 129 -6.61 -5.66 11.70
N HIS A 130 -6.40 -6.33 12.82
CA HIS A 130 -5.10 -6.40 13.46
C HIS A 130 -4.66 -7.84 13.71
N PRO A 131 -3.36 -8.10 13.77
CA PRO A 131 -2.84 -9.35 14.30
C PRO A 131 -3.34 -9.61 15.73
N TYR A 132 -3.45 -10.89 16.06
CA TYR A 132 -4.00 -11.36 17.34
C TYR A 132 -3.37 -10.71 18.58
N HIS A 133 -2.06 -10.48 18.56
CA HIS A 133 -1.33 -9.96 19.70
C HIS A 133 -1.60 -8.47 20.00
N HIS A 134 -2.29 -7.76 19.13
CA HIS A 134 -2.73 -6.36 19.38
C HIS A 134 -4.04 -6.28 20.21
N MET A 135 -4.68 -7.41 20.49
CA MET A 135 -5.96 -7.41 21.21
C MET A 135 -5.81 -6.78 22.60
N GLY A 136 -6.57 -5.72 22.84
CA GLY A 136 -6.58 -5.00 24.13
C GLY A 136 -5.40 -4.02 24.32
N MET A 137 -4.56 -3.80 23.32
CA MET A 137 -3.48 -2.82 23.39
C MET A 137 -4.05 -1.39 23.37
N PRO A 138 -3.74 -0.53 24.38
CA PRO A 138 -4.17 0.86 24.38
C PRO A 138 -3.64 1.62 23.16
N GLY A 139 -4.47 2.49 22.57
CA GLY A 139 -4.13 3.22 21.34
C GLY A 139 -4.43 2.45 20.04
N THR A 140 -4.86 1.18 20.16
CA THR A 140 -5.25 0.33 19.02
C THR A 140 -6.77 0.16 18.97
N ILE A 141 -7.35 0.33 17.77
CA ILE A 141 -8.77 0.13 17.50
C ILE A 141 -8.94 -0.98 16.48
N ILE A 142 -9.40 -2.14 16.93
CA ILE A 142 -9.52 -3.34 16.12
C ILE A 142 -10.89 -3.42 15.46
N ILE A 143 -10.93 -3.55 14.15
CA ILE A 143 -12.13 -3.91 13.40
C ILE A 143 -12.12 -5.43 13.17
N PRO A 144 -13.21 -6.15 13.46
CA PRO A 144 -13.29 -7.57 13.14
C PRO A 144 -12.98 -7.84 11.67
N GLN A 145 -12.19 -8.87 11.40
CA GLN A 145 -11.70 -9.16 10.04
C GLN A 145 -12.81 -9.20 8.99
N HIS A 146 -13.94 -9.88 9.29
CA HIS A 146 -15.06 -9.98 8.35
C HIS A 146 -15.72 -8.63 8.08
N VAL A 147 -15.74 -7.70 9.05
CA VAL A 147 -16.26 -6.34 8.87
C VAL A 147 -15.32 -5.53 7.97
N ALA A 148 -14.01 -5.66 8.17
CA ALA A 148 -13.02 -5.00 7.31
C ALA A 148 -13.09 -5.50 5.87
N VAL A 149 -13.24 -6.82 5.65
CA VAL A 149 -13.45 -7.40 4.31
C VAL A 149 -14.72 -6.84 3.67
N GLU A 150 -15.86 -6.84 4.36
CA GLU A 150 -17.14 -6.31 3.84
C GLU A 150 -17.06 -4.83 3.51
N TYR A 151 -16.36 -4.05 4.34
CA TYR A 151 -16.14 -2.64 4.08
C TYR A 151 -15.33 -2.42 2.80
N LEU A 152 -14.21 -3.13 2.64
CA LEU A 152 -13.37 -3.05 1.45
C LEU A 152 -14.12 -3.50 0.18
N VAL A 153 -14.87 -4.60 0.24
CA VAL A 153 -15.72 -5.06 -0.88
C VAL A 153 -16.74 -3.99 -1.27
N SER A 154 -17.35 -3.33 -0.29
CA SER A 154 -18.32 -2.25 -0.54
C SER A 154 -17.66 -1.05 -1.22
N VAL A 155 -16.45 -0.69 -0.80
CA VAL A 155 -15.66 0.38 -1.42
C VAL A 155 -15.28 -0.01 -2.86
N MET A 156 -14.77 -1.23 -3.09
CA MET A 156 -14.44 -1.74 -4.42
C MET A 156 -15.63 -1.67 -5.37
N ALA A 157 -16.80 -2.12 -4.90
CA ALA A 157 -18.03 -2.11 -5.69
C ALA A 157 -18.51 -0.68 -5.98
N GLY A 158 -18.46 0.21 -4.99
CA GLY A 158 -18.84 1.62 -5.15
C GLY A 158 -17.95 2.35 -6.17
N LEU A 159 -16.64 2.14 -6.09
CA LEU A 159 -15.69 2.71 -7.04
C LEU A 159 -15.89 2.13 -8.45
N TRP A 160 -16.06 0.81 -8.56
CA TRP A 160 -16.34 0.17 -9.84
C TRP A 160 -17.63 0.71 -10.47
N ASN A 161 -18.68 0.88 -9.66
CA ASN A 161 -19.97 1.45 -10.07
C ASN A 161 -19.85 2.91 -10.56
N ASP A 162 -18.91 3.66 -9.99
CA ASP A 162 -18.59 5.02 -10.40
C ASP A 162 -17.63 5.09 -11.61
N GLY A 163 -17.33 3.93 -12.23
CA GLY A 163 -16.49 3.82 -13.42
C GLY A 163 -14.99 3.71 -13.13
N PHE A 164 -14.57 3.69 -11.86
CA PHE A 164 -13.19 3.39 -11.47
C PHE A 164 -12.98 1.87 -11.40
N ARG A 165 -12.68 1.28 -12.54
CA ARG A 165 -12.52 -0.17 -12.70
C ARG A 165 -11.05 -0.62 -12.58
N LYS A 166 -10.15 0.33 -12.34
CA LYS A 166 -8.70 0.14 -12.11
C LYS A 166 -8.37 0.74 -10.75
N GLN A 167 -8.16 -0.12 -9.76
CA GLN A 167 -8.07 0.27 -8.36
C GLN A 167 -6.78 -0.25 -7.74
N ILE A 168 -6.06 0.60 -7.02
CA ILE A 168 -4.84 0.24 -6.29
C ILE A 168 -5.05 0.57 -4.82
N TYR A 169 -4.88 -0.41 -3.95
CA TYR A 169 -4.99 -0.27 -2.50
C TYR A 169 -3.60 -0.35 -1.88
N ILE A 170 -3.16 0.73 -1.25
CA ILE A 170 -1.86 0.85 -0.62
C ILE A 170 -2.02 0.71 0.89
N ASN A 171 -1.34 -0.26 1.46
CA ASN A 171 -1.37 -0.58 2.89
C ASN A 171 0.02 -0.44 3.51
N ASN A 172 0.07 -0.07 4.79
CA ASN A 172 1.27 -0.15 5.62
C ASN A 172 1.14 -1.20 6.71
N HIS A 173 -0.03 -1.31 7.30
CA HIS A 173 -0.32 -2.18 8.44
C HIS A 173 -0.26 -3.68 8.09
N GLY A 174 0.09 -4.49 9.08
CA GLY A 174 0.13 -5.95 8.97
C GLY A 174 -1.23 -6.62 8.73
N GLN A 175 -1.99 -6.20 7.71
CA GLN A 175 -3.34 -6.70 7.38
C GLN A 175 -3.52 -7.08 5.91
N LEU A 176 -2.45 -7.35 5.16
CA LEU A 176 -2.54 -7.63 3.72
C LEU A 176 -3.52 -8.76 3.38
N TRP A 177 -3.59 -9.80 4.22
CA TRP A 177 -4.53 -10.92 4.05
C TRP A 177 -6.00 -10.49 3.98
N VAL A 178 -6.38 -9.39 4.68
CA VAL A 178 -7.74 -8.85 4.64
C VAL A 178 -8.03 -8.19 3.30
N LEU A 179 -7.05 -7.48 2.75
CA LEU A 179 -7.17 -6.86 1.43
C LEU A 179 -7.26 -7.94 0.34
N GLU A 180 -6.43 -8.97 0.42
CA GLU A 180 -6.47 -10.12 -0.49
C GLU A 180 -7.83 -10.84 -0.43
N ALA A 181 -8.33 -11.11 0.79
CA ALA A 181 -9.64 -11.71 0.99
C ALA A 181 -10.77 -10.84 0.40
N ALA A 182 -10.69 -9.52 0.56
CA ALA A 182 -11.68 -8.60 -0.03
C ALA A 182 -11.66 -8.60 -1.55
N VAL A 183 -10.49 -8.70 -2.18
CA VAL A 183 -10.36 -8.83 -3.64
C VAL A 183 -11.03 -10.11 -4.14
N HIS A 184 -10.73 -11.25 -3.50
CA HIS A 184 -11.37 -12.53 -3.84
C HIS A 184 -12.89 -12.46 -3.67
N GLU A 185 -13.36 -11.93 -2.54
CA GLU A 185 -14.78 -11.81 -2.25
C GLU A 185 -15.51 -10.88 -3.23
N PHE A 186 -14.88 -9.76 -3.63
CA PHE A 186 -15.40 -8.87 -4.65
C PHE A 186 -15.62 -9.62 -5.98
N PHE A 187 -14.62 -10.35 -6.46
CA PHE A 187 -14.72 -11.08 -7.71
C PHE A 187 -15.68 -12.27 -7.63
N TYR A 188 -15.76 -12.98 -6.52
CA TYR A 188 -16.78 -14.03 -6.31
C TYR A 188 -18.19 -13.47 -6.41
N ARG A 189 -18.45 -12.32 -5.79
CA ARG A 189 -19.80 -11.74 -5.75
C ARG A 189 -20.24 -11.13 -7.06
N TYR A 190 -19.37 -10.42 -7.74
CA TYR A 190 -19.76 -9.57 -8.85
C TYR A 190 -19.41 -10.14 -10.22
N GLN A 191 -18.33 -10.86 -10.36
CA GLN A 191 -17.90 -11.41 -11.65
C GLN A 191 -17.89 -10.32 -12.74
N VAL A 192 -17.12 -9.26 -12.52
CA VAL A 192 -16.99 -8.11 -13.42
C VAL A 192 -15.53 -7.87 -13.80
N PRO A 193 -15.23 -7.40 -15.01
CA PRO A 193 -13.88 -7.07 -15.39
C PRO A 193 -13.38 -5.86 -14.59
N ALA A 194 -12.25 -6.01 -13.93
CA ALA A 194 -11.57 -4.98 -13.17
C ALA A 194 -10.07 -5.28 -13.08
N ILE A 195 -9.29 -4.27 -12.77
CA ILE A 195 -7.90 -4.41 -12.34
C ILE A 195 -7.87 -3.92 -10.90
N ILE A 196 -7.65 -4.84 -9.96
CA ILE A 196 -7.55 -4.51 -8.53
C ILE A 196 -6.21 -5.02 -8.03
N GLN A 197 -5.38 -4.09 -7.55
CA GLN A 197 -4.09 -4.38 -6.95
C GLN A 197 -4.13 -3.99 -5.48
N VAL A 198 -3.64 -4.87 -4.61
CA VAL A 198 -3.40 -4.60 -3.20
C VAL A 198 -1.91 -4.75 -2.92
N MET A 199 -1.32 -3.83 -2.15
CA MET A 199 0.09 -3.94 -1.82
C MET A 199 0.42 -3.32 -0.47
N ASP A 200 1.33 -3.97 0.25
CA ASP A 200 2.11 -3.34 1.31
C ASP A 200 3.25 -2.57 0.64
N TRP A 201 3.24 -1.26 0.77
CA TRP A 201 4.19 -0.42 0.04
C TRP A 201 5.65 -0.75 0.36
N HIS A 202 5.95 -1.00 1.64
CA HIS A 202 7.31 -1.34 2.09
C HIS A 202 7.79 -2.69 1.55
N ARG A 203 6.87 -3.67 1.34
CA ARG A 203 7.21 -4.94 0.68
C ARG A 203 7.48 -4.77 -0.81
N ALA A 204 6.79 -3.85 -1.47
CA ALA A 204 7.03 -3.54 -2.87
C ALA A 204 8.45 -3.02 -3.13
N VAL A 205 9.06 -2.41 -2.11
CA VAL A 205 10.43 -1.87 -2.15
C VAL A 205 11.32 -2.41 -1.03
N ARG A 206 11.11 -3.66 -0.64
CA ARG A 206 11.76 -4.33 0.50
C ARG A 206 13.30 -4.29 0.46
N GLU A 207 13.87 -4.20 -0.72
CA GLU A 207 15.32 -4.16 -0.93
C GLU A 207 15.98 -2.98 -0.20
N PHE A 208 15.21 -1.93 0.10
CA PHE A 208 15.67 -0.73 0.80
C PHE A 208 15.54 -0.81 2.31
N PHE A 209 15.07 -1.93 2.87
CA PHE A 209 14.88 -2.15 4.31
C PHE A 209 15.72 -3.30 4.87
N TYR A 210 16.75 -3.74 4.14
CA TYR A 210 17.66 -4.76 4.66
C TYR A 210 18.61 -4.17 5.72
N PRO A 211 18.64 -4.75 6.94
CA PRO A 211 19.52 -4.28 8.00
C PRO A 211 21.00 -4.40 7.63
N GLY A 212 21.80 -3.46 8.13
CA GLY A 212 23.26 -3.48 7.99
C GLY A 212 23.80 -3.08 6.62
N VAL A 213 22.94 -2.63 5.72
CA VAL A 213 23.35 -2.05 4.44
C VAL A 213 23.64 -0.56 4.64
N LYS A 214 24.77 -0.08 4.13
CA LYS A 214 25.23 1.31 4.32
C LYS A 214 24.16 2.32 3.90
N GLY A 215 23.85 3.23 4.81
CA GLY A 215 22.85 4.30 4.59
C GLY A 215 21.41 3.86 4.70
N GLN A 216 21.17 2.59 5.07
CA GLN A 216 19.86 2.05 5.35
C GLN A 216 19.65 1.80 6.85
N VAL A 217 18.62 1.02 7.16
CA VAL A 217 18.30 0.67 8.55
C VAL A 217 19.30 -0.30 9.17
N ASN A 218 19.43 -0.26 10.47
CA ASN A 218 20.26 -1.20 11.24
C ASN A 218 19.44 -2.38 11.78
N THR A 219 18.13 -2.22 11.89
CA THR A 219 17.20 -3.21 12.44
C THR A 219 16.18 -3.64 11.38
N PRO A 220 15.62 -4.86 11.46
CA PRO A 220 14.56 -5.31 10.58
C PRO A 220 13.34 -4.37 10.65
N PHE A 221 12.64 -4.23 9.52
CA PHE A 221 11.34 -3.58 9.48
C PHE A 221 10.30 -4.48 10.16
N VAL A 222 9.69 -4.01 11.24
CA VAL A 222 8.66 -4.75 11.97
C VAL A 222 7.50 -3.86 12.39
N HIS A 223 7.64 -3.06 13.48
CA HIS A 223 6.54 -2.27 14.01
C HIS A 223 7.05 -1.12 14.87
N ALA A 224 6.63 0.10 14.56
CA ALA A 224 7.07 1.33 15.24
C ALA A 224 8.60 1.40 15.43
N ASP A 225 9.29 0.74 14.55
CA ASP A 225 10.73 0.51 14.56
C ASP A 225 11.51 1.68 13.95
N GLU A 226 12.80 1.44 13.73
CA GLU A 226 13.68 2.37 13.04
C GLU A 226 13.17 2.79 11.66
N SER A 227 12.58 1.85 10.91
CA SER A 227 12.14 2.08 9.53
C SER A 227 10.88 2.94 9.47
N GLU A 228 9.83 2.55 10.17
CA GLU A 228 8.57 3.29 10.20
C GLU A 228 8.75 4.67 10.81
N THR A 229 9.49 4.76 11.91
CA THR A 229 9.80 6.04 12.55
C THR A 229 10.60 6.96 11.62
N SER A 230 11.56 6.41 10.86
CA SER A 230 12.31 7.20 9.86
C SER A 230 11.40 7.74 8.75
N VAL A 231 10.43 6.95 8.30
CA VAL A 231 9.44 7.39 7.31
C VAL A 231 8.55 8.47 7.90
N GLY A 232 8.08 8.32 9.15
CA GLY A 232 7.33 9.35 9.84
C GLY A 232 8.12 10.67 9.94
N MET A 233 9.41 10.61 10.30
CA MET A 233 10.28 11.79 10.35
C MET A 233 10.46 12.48 9.00
N LEU A 234 10.35 11.75 7.88
CA LEU A 234 10.43 12.34 6.54
C LEU A 234 9.11 12.94 6.07
N LEU A 235 8.00 12.27 6.35
CA LEU A 235 6.70 12.57 5.73
C LEU A 235 5.78 13.41 6.60
N PHE A 236 5.90 13.34 7.94
CA PHE A 236 4.93 13.96 8.84
C PHE A 236 5.30 15.38 9.22
N PRO A 237 4.29 16.22 9.53
CA PRO A 237 4.52 17.50 10.15
C PRO A 237 5.30 17.39 11.48
N GLU A 238 6.01 18.45 11.83
CA GLU A 238 6.68 18.56 13.12
C GLU A 238 5.71 18.26 14.29
N GLY A 239 6.22 17.57 15.31
CA GLY A 239 5.44 17.19 16.49
C GLY A 239 4.69 15.86 16.39
N MET A 240 4.69 15.17 15.25
CA MET A 240 4.11 13.82 15.13
C MET A 240 5.10 12.68 15.43
N VAL A 241 6.38 13.00 15.58
CA VAL A 241 7.43 12.08 16.02
C VAL A 241 8.27 12.76 17.10
N ASP A 242 8.41 12.12 18.26
CA ASP A 242 9.23 12.56 19.38
C ASP A 242 10.18 11.45 19.82
N LEU A 243 11.39 11.47 19.30
CA LEU A 243 12.40 10.47 19.62
C LEU A 243 12.82 10.44 21.08
N SER A 244 12.56 11.52 21.87
CA SER A 244 12.88 11.51 23.31
C SER A 244 12.05 10.51 24.10
N ALA A 245 10.89 10.12 23.56
CA ALA A 245 10.00 9.09 24.13
C ALA A 245 10.18 7.70 23.51
N ALA A 246 11.15 7.52 22.62
CA ALA A 246 11.39 6.26 21.94
C ALA A 246 11.87 5.18 22.92
N GLN A 247 11.25 4.00 22.80
CA GLN A 247 11.61 2.81 23.59
C GLN A 247 11.99 1.68 22.64
N GLU A 248 13.02 0.94 22.98
CA GLU A 248 13.43 -0.25 22.25
C GLU A 248 12.74 -1.48 22.86
N ALA A 249 12.13 -2.31 22.02
CA ALA A 249 11.50 -3.55 22.44
C ALA A 249 11.58 -4.61 21.35
N TYR A 250 11.60 -5.88 21.74
CA TYR A 250 11.68 -7.02 20.84
C TYR A 250 10.76 -8.14 21.28
N VAL A 251 10.19 -8.81 20.31
CA VAL A 251 9.37 -10.00 20.55
C VAL A 251 10.25 -11.18 20.90
N LYS A 252 9.86 -11.94 21.92
CA LYS A 252 10.54 -13.15 22.31
C LYS A 252 10.24 -14.30 21.35
N ASN A 253 11.28 -14.92 20.80
CA ASN A 253 11.15 -16.10 19.96
C ASN A 253 11.14 -17.36 20.82
N TYR A 254 10.08 -18.15 20.76
CA TYR A 254 9.95 -19.44 21.45
C TYR A 254 10.39 -20.62 20.58
N LEU A 255 10.31 -20.48 19.27
CA LEU A 255 10.65 -21.50 18.30
C LEU A 255 11.78 -21.02 17.36
N PRO A 256 12.47 -21.94 16.66
CA PRO A 256 13.57 -21.57 15.78
C PRO A 256 13.13 -20.60 14.68
N VAL A 257 13.81 -19.46 14.61
CA VAL A 257 13.62 -18.46 13.58
C VAL A 257 13.91 -19.04 12.20
N GLY A 258 13.13 -18.66 11.19
CA GLY A 258 13.30 -19.08 9.79
C GLY A 258 12.42 -20.25 9.36
N ARG A 259 11.88 -21.04 10.30
CA ARG A 259 10.89 -22.08 10.06
C ARG A 259 9.55 -21.80 10.72
N PHE A 260 9.57 -21.00 11.76
CA PHE A 260 8.37 -20.57 12.46
C PHE A 260 8.34 -19.06 12.50
N ASP A 261 7.20 -18.52 12.12
CA ASP A 261 6.88 -17.13 12.34
C ASP A 261 6.33 -16.99 13.76
N ASN A 262 6.94 -16.14 14.56
CA ASN A 262 6.51 -15.92 15.94
C ASN A 262 5.36 -14.93 16.06
N SER A 263 4.89 -14.40 14.96
CA SER A 263 3.73 -13.54 14.91
C SER A 263 2.80 -13.96 13.78
N THR A 264 1.54 -13.63 13.91
CA THR A 264 0.59 -13.70 12.80
C THR A 264 0.76 -12.52 11.84
N ASP A 265 1.75 -11.66 12.13
CA ASP A 265 2.08 -10.53 11.30
C ASP A 265 2.79 -10.99 10.03
N SER A 266 2.24 -10.59 8.92
CA SER A 266 2.77 -10.91 7.60
C SER A 266 4.17 -10.32 7.32
N PHE A 267 4.66 -9.38 8.14
CA PHE A 267 6.01 -8.83 8.02
C PHE A 267 7.12 -9.79 8.40
N HIS A 268 6.85 -10.66 9.36
CA HIS A 268 7.85 -11.62 9.82
C HIS A 268 8.01 -12.84 8.95
N ARG A 269 7.32 -12.90 7.82
CA ARG A 269 7.54 -14.00 6.87
C ARG A 269 8.99 -14.01 6.44
N PRO A 270 9.64 -15.19 6.42
CA PRO A 270 10.98 -15.33 5.88
C PRO A 270 11.02 -14.68 4.49
N GLN A 271 12.03 -13.87 4.26
CA GLN A 271 12.17 -13.12 3.00
C GLN A 271 12.45 -14.02 1.78
N ARG A 272 12.69 -15.30 2.04
CA ARG A 272 12.84 -16.35 1.02
C ARG A 272 11.82 -17.45 1.29
N TRP A 273 11.47 -18.18 0.25
CA TRP A 273 10.67 -19.39 0.33
C TRP A 273 11.12 -20.24 1.51
N SER A 274 10.28 -20.38 2.51
CA SER A 274 10.47 -21.36 3.54
C SER A 274 9.81 -22.66 3.12
N GLU A 275 10.37 -23.77 3.51
CA GLU A 275 9.81 -25.10 3.26
C GLU A 275 8.47 -25.31 3.98
N SER A 276 8.19 -24.48 4.98
CA SER A 276 6.90 -24.42 5.67
C SER A 276 6.70 -23.03 6.30
N GLU A 277 5.51 -22.51 6.18
CA GLU A 277 5.06 -21.33 6.91
C GLU A 277 4.31 -21.80 8.16
N GLY A 278 5.02 -21.86 9.30
CA GLY A 278 4.41 -22.12 10.59
C GLY A 278 4.13 -20.82 11.31
N HIS A 279 2.87 -20.49 11.51
CA HIS A 279 2.47 -19.37 12.34
C HIS A 279 2.27 -19.82 13.78
N PHE A 280 2.92 -19.13 14.69
CA PHE A 280 2.80 -19.36 16.11
C PHE A 280 2.41 -18.06 16.79
N PRO A 281 1.20 -17.96 17.38
CA PRO A 281 0.81 -16.78 18.15
C PRO A 281 1.70 -16.69 19.39
N ILE A 282 2.52 -15.67 19.46
CA ILE A 282 3.59 -15.55 20.45
C ILE A 282 3.01 -15.39 21.87
N THR A 283 2.40 -14.25 22.06
CA THR A 283 1.74 -13.88 23.31
C THR A 283 0.57 -12.97 22.96
N LEU A 284 -0.45 -12.96 23.81
CA LEU A 284 -1.60 -12.06 23.64
C LEU A 284 -1.18 -10.58 23.65
N LYS A 285 -0.09 -10.27 24.34
CA LYS A 285 0.31 -8.87 24.56
C LYS A 285 1.38 -8.36 23.61
N GLY A 286 1.98 -9.22 22.78
CA GLY A 286 3.08 -8.81 21.91
C GLY A 286 4.20 -8.12 22.70
N THR A 287 4.54 -6.90 22.33
CA THR A 287 5.35 -5.98 23.14
C THR A 287 4.43 -4.96 23.80
N PRO A 288 4.35 -4.86 25.13
CA PRO A 288 3.51 -3.88 25.82
C PRO A 288 3.82 -2.44 25.46
N GLU A 289 5.05 -2.17 25.03
CA GLU A 289 5.54 -0.88 24.58
C GLU A 289 4.92 -0.41 23.26
N GLY A 290 4.32 -1.34 22.48
CA GLY A 290 3.82 -1.07 21.15
C GLY A 290 4.95 -0.80 20.14
N VAL A 291 6.09 -1.45 20.33
CA VAL A 291 7.30 -1.33 19.49
C VAL A 291 7.91 -2.70 19.26
N VAL A 292 8.39 -2.96 18.06
CA VAL A 292 9.26 -4.10 17.76
C VAL A 292 10.44 -3.58 16.94
N GLY A 293 11.54 -3.26 17.64
CA GLY A 293 12.76 -2.72 17.05
C GLY A 293 13.36 -1.56 17.85
N ALA A 294 14.20 -0.76 17.21
CA ALA A 294 14.99 0.31 17.82
C ALA A 294 14.69 1.71 17.21
N PRO A 295 13.56 2.33 17.53
CA PRO A 295 13.16 3.60 16.93
C PRO A 295 14.13 4.75 17.21
N ALA A 296 14.90 4.72 18.29
CA ALA A 296 15.88 5.74 18.61
C ALA A 296 17.00 5.90 17.54
N SER A 297 17.18 4.88 16.69
CA SER A 297 18.15 4.90 15.57
C SER A 297 17.61 5.58 14.31
N SER A 298 16.37 6.09 14.33
CA SER A 298 15.68 6.64 13.15
C SER A 298 16.23 7.96 12.70
N THR A 299 16.22 8.18 11.40
CA THR A 299 16.49 9.49 10.78
C THR A 299 15.69 9.62 9.49
N ALA A 300 15.23 10.84 9.16
CA ALA A 300 14.54 11.09 7.88
C ALA A 300 15.38 10.67 6.65
N ALA A 301 16.70 10.74 6.74
CA ALA A 301 17.60 10.36 5.66
C ALA A 301 17.45 8.88 5.25
N LYS A 302 17.23 7.98 6.21
CA LYS A 302 17.04 6.54 5.96
C LYS A 302 15.78 6.24 5.15
N ALA A 303 14.75 7.08 5.25
CA ALA A 303 13.49 6.92 4.54
C ALA A 303 13.50 7.44 3.10
N LYS A 304 14.45 8.31 2.73
CA LYS A 304 14.42 8.98 1.42
C LYS A 304 14.43 8.01 0.23
N ARG A 305 15.29 7.00 0.25
CA ARG A 305 15.41 6.03 -0.85
C ARG A 305 14.18 5.14 -1.00
N PRO A 306 13.69 4.45 0.05
CA PRO A 306 12.47 3.65 -0.08
C PRO A 306 11.24 4.49 -0.47
N ILE A 307 11.10 5.72 0.02
CA ILE A 307 10.00 6.61 -0.40
C ILE A 307 10.17 7.03 -1.87
N ALA A 308 11.37 7.41 -2.31
CA ALA A 308 11.60 7.68 -3.73
C ALA A 308 11.26 6.47 -4.60
N ALA A 309 11.64 5.27 -4.17
CA ALA A 309 11.36 4.03 -4.91
C ALA A 309 9.87 3.74 -5.02
N ILE A 310 9.10 3.86 -3.93
CA ILE A 310 7.66 3.57 -3.98
C ILE A 310 6.88 4.61 -4.78
N LEU A 311 7.26 5.88 -4.74
CA LEU A 311 6.65 6.93 -5.55
C LEU A 311 6.81 6.67 -7.05
N GLU A 312 8.04 6.34 -7.49
CA GLU A 312 8.33 5.98 -8.88
C GLU A 312 7.64 4.66 -9.27
N TYR A 313 7.62 3.66 -8.38
CA TYR A 313 6.96 2.39 -8.63
C TYR A 313 5.45 2.55 -8.83
N LEU A 314 4.77 3.30 -7.96
CA LEU A 314 3.33 3.54 -8.10
C LEU A 314 3.01 4.32 -9.38
N THR A 315 3.84 5.29 -9.73
CA THR A 315 3.70 6.03 -10.99
C THR A 315 3.83 5.09 -12.19
N LEU A 316 4.83 4.21 -12.18
CA LEU A 316 5.02 3.20 -13.22
C LEU A 316 3.81 2.25 -13.30
N CYS A 317 3.26 1.79 -12.18
CA CYS A 317 2.06 0.95 -12.17
C CYS A 317 0.87 1.65 -12.83
N VAL A 318 0.63 2.91 -12.49
CA VAL A 318 -0.45 3.72 -13.11
C VAL A 318 -0.24 3.82 -14.62
N ASP A 319 0.98 4.11 -15.07
CA ASP A 319 1.32 4.25 -16.48
C ASP A 319 1.12 2.94 -17.24
N GLN A 320 1.64 1.82 -16.72
CA GLN A 320 1.51 0.50 -17.36
C GLN A 320 0.04 0.06 -17.45
N ILE A 321 -0.77 0.35 -16.42
CA ILE A 321 -2.21 0.05 -16.45
C ILE A 321 -2.88 0.85 -17.57
N LEU A 322 -2.57 2.15 -17.71
CA LEU A 322 -3.18 3.01 -18.73
C LEU A 322 -2.65 2.72 -20.14
N ASP A 323 -1.39 2.35 -20.28
CA ASP A 323 -0.80 1.96 -21.57
C ASP A 323 -1.46 0.68 -22.10
N LYS A 324 -1.70 -0.31 -21.22
CA LYS A 324 -2.36 -1.55 -21.61
C LYS A 324 -3.87 -1.40 -21.77
N PHE A 325 -4.49 -0.65 -20.87
CA PHE A 325 -5.93 -0.39 -20.83
C PHE A 325 -6.18 1.12 -20.71
N PRO A 326 -6.24 1.85 -21.84
CA PRO A 326 -6.56 3.28 -21.83
C PRO A 326 -7.82 3.62 -21.03
N ALA A 327 -7.95 4.88 -20.59
CA ALA A 327 -9.11 5.30 -19.78
C ALA A 327 -10.43 4.91 -20.44
N GLY A 328 -11.32 4.31 -19.66
CA GLY A 328 -12.59 3.77 -20.11
C GLY A 328 -12.56 2.33 -20.63
N THR A 329 -11.39 1.69 -20.73
CA THR A 329 -11.26 0.30 -21.14
C THR A 329 -10.88 -0.62 -19.98
N VAL A 330 -11.24 -1.89 -20.09
CA VAL A 330 -10.95 -2.94 -19.09
C VAL A 330 -10.59 -4.25 -19.83
N PRO A 331 -10.02 -5.25 -19.15
CA PRO A 331 -9.84 -6.58 -19.75
C PRO A 331 -11.15 -7.12 -20.32
N PRO A 332 -11.11 -7.91 -21.42
CA PRO A 332 -12.30 -8.56 -21.98
C PRO A 332 -13.02 -9.40 -20.93
N ALA A 333 -14.36 -9.25 -20.86
CA ALA A 333 -15.17 -9.94 -19.85
C ALA A 333 -14.98 -11.45 -19.86
N GLU A 334 -15.00 -12.06 -21.05
CA GLU A 334 -14.88 -13.50 -21.25
C GLU A 334 -13.53 -14.09 -20.86
N GLU A 335 -12.50 -13.26 -20.75
CA GLU A 335 -11.16 -13.70 -20.34
C GLU A 335 -10.98 -13.68 -18.81
N VAL A 336 -11.77 -12.86 -18.10
CA VAL A 336 -11.54 -12.59 -16.67
C VAL A 336 -12.77 -12.84 -15.78
N THR A 337 -13.92 -13.20 -16.37
CA THR A 337 -15.16 -13.49 -15.63
C THR A 337 -15.89 -14.69 -16.24
N GLN A 338 -16.90 -15.22 -15.52
CA GLN A 338 -17.80 -16.25 -16.04
C GLN A 338 -19.00 -15.65 -16.83
N ARG A 339 -19.07 -14.30 -16.94
CA ARG A 339 -20.15 -13.60 -17.61
C ARG A 339 -19.77 -13.24 -19.04
N THR A 340 -20.76 -13.10 -19.89
CA THR A 340 -20.56 -12.68 -21.28
C THR A 340 -20.45 -11.16 -21.39
N ALA A 341 -19.77 -10.66 -22.43
CA ALA A 341 -19.73 -9.24 -22.72
C ALA A 341 -21.13 -8.62 -22.92
N ALA A 342 -22.05 -9.37 -23.53
CA ALA A 342 -23.43 -8.94 -23.72
C ALA A 342 -24.19 -8.76 -22.40
N GLU A 343 -23.99 -9.67 -21.43
CA GLU A 343 -24.57 -9.55 -20.09
C GLU A 343 -24.03 -8.32 -19.36
N LEU A 344 -22.74 -8.03 -19.48
CA LEU A 344 -22.07 -6.93 -18.77
C LEU A 344 -22.18 -5.58 -19.48
N ALA A 345 -22.55 -5.54 -20.76
CA ALA A 345 -22.58 -4.31 -21.55
C ALA A 345 -23.35 -3.13 -20.88
N PRO A 346 -24.53 -3.32 -20.26
CA PRO A 346 -25.22 -2.22 -19.58
C PRO A 346 -24.45 -1.68 -18.35
N TYR A 347 -23.68 -2.51 -17.67
CA TYR A 347 -22.94 -2.16 -16.44
C TYR A 347 -21.59 -1.51 -16.76
N LEU A 348 -21.07 -1.76 -17.96
CA LEU A 348 -19.79 -1.20 -18.44
C LEU A 348 -19.94 0.16 -19.11
N GLN A 349 -21.15 0.63 -19.35
CA GLN A 349 -21.40 1.98 -19.89
C GLN A 349 -20.92 3.07 -18.92
N GLU A 350 -20.85 4.30 -19.44
CA GLU A 350 -20.58 5.48 -18.61
C GLU A 350 -21.67 5.60 -17.53
N PRO A 351 -21.31 5.74 -16.26
CA PRO A 351 -22.28 5.86 -15.19
C PRO A 351 -23.30 6.98 -15.45
N GLN A 352 -24.56 6.69 -15.20
CA GLN A 352 -25.71 7.59 -15.42
C GLN A 352 -26.01 7.90 -16.89
N SER A 353 -25.34 7.29 -17.86
CA SER A 353 -25.73 7.40 -19.27
C SER A 353 -27.01 6.60 -19.59
N PRO A 354 -27.71 6.92 -20.70
CA PRO A 354 -28.85 6.11 -21.11
C PRO A 354 -28.48 4.64 -21.30
N GLY A 355 -29.23 3.76 -20.65
CA GLY A 355 -28.99 2.30 -20.71
C GLY A 355 -27.96 1.77 -19.67
N TRP A 356 -27.26 2.63 -18.95
CA TRP A 356 -26.38 2.19 -17.86
C TRP A 356 -27.18 1.52 -16.72
N ARG A 357 -26.60 0.50 -16.14
CA ARG A 357 -27.12 -0.17 -14.95
C ARG A 357 -26.05 -0.22 -13.85
N SER A 358 -26.48 -0.01 -12.63
CA SER A 358 -25.61 -0.10 -11.45
C SER A 358 -25.16 -1.53 -11.17
N ILE A 359 -23.90 -1.71 -10.74
CA ILE A 359 -23.36 -3.01 -10.27
C ILE A 359 -24.25 -3.65 -9.19
N TYR A 360 -24.95 -2.85 -8.39
CA TYR A 360 -25.84 -3.33 -7.34
C TYR A 360 -27.11 -4.01 -7.88
N ALA A 361 -27.45 -3.77 -9.15
CA ALA A 361 -28.53 -4.46 -9.85
C ALA A 361 -28.07 -5.76 -10.55
N LEU A 362 -26.76 -6.02 -10.55
CA LEU A 362 -26.21 -7.26 -11.10
C LEU A 362 -26.50 -8.43 -10.14
N PRO A 363 -27.06 -9.53 -10.60
CA PRO A 363 -27.23 -10.73 -9.78
C PRO A 363 -25.88 -11.16 -9.20
N LYS A 364 -25.77 -11.21 -7.89
CA LYS A 364 -24.55 -11.70 -7.25
C LYS A 364 -24.40 -13.18 -7.56
N THR A 365 -23.20 -13.57 -7.96
CA THR A 365 -22.77 -14.95 -7.98
C THR A 365 -22.02 -15.17 -6.67
N GLY A 366 -22.22 -16.18 -5.98
CA GLY A 366 -21.50 -16.33 -4.74
C GLY A 366 -21.83 -17.63 -4.07
N LEU A 367 -20.90 -18.07 -3.28
CA LEU A 367 -21.00 -19.24 -2.44
C LEU A 367 -21.92 -18.95 -1.26
#